data_b54dd2d0ee1491c8a726396ffaf405ef
#
_entry.id   b54dd2d0ee1491c8a726396ffaf405ef
#
_cell.length_a   1.000
_cell.length_b   1.000
_cell.length_c   1.000
_cell.angle_alpha   90.00
_cell.angle_beta   90.00
_cell.angle_gamma   90.00
#
_symmetry.space_group_name_H-M   'P 1'
#
loop_
_entity.id
_entity.type
_entity.pdbx_description
1 polymer ?
#
loop_
_entity_poly.entity_id
_entity_poly.type
_entity_poly.pdbx_seq_one_letter_code
_entity_poly.pdbx_strand_id
1 'polypeptide(L)'
;QQYTSTVITRYFNYCINERKHPDHGIIGGYLFYDRIIKNYLAAYLSVLQETHYPVSLSDFYFHGRHFSEKQLPVFSYISDCILAHNIWKQSEETRKLYEYYNLSTALGETYKILTICDNPLLYILAIADTLEPIKAYEKINPKTVSESINIEYMPGSRKLTFSSSNNAVDISELHRRAKGLEGWTSAHCTEITGGAFTLCL
;
A
#
# COMPACT_ATOMS: atom_id res chain seq x y z
N GLN A 1 17.75 3.02 -7.66
CA GLN A 1 18.19 1.93 -6.74
C GLN A 1 18.76 2.47 -5.42
N GLN A 2 19.61 3.50 -5.45
CA GLN A 2 20.21 4.08 -4.24
C GLN A 2 19.21 4.82 -3.35
N TYR A 3 18.17 5.39 -3.95
CA TYR A 3 17.14 6.18 -3.26
C TYR A 3 16.22 5.29 -2.40
N THR A 4 15.70 4.23 -2.98
CA THR A 4 14.80 3.26 -2.31
C THR A 4 15.47 2.62 -1.10
N SER A 5 16.72 2.17 -1.24
CA SER A 5 17.45 1.52 -0.13
C SER A 5 17.65 2.46 1.07
N THR A 6 17.89 3.75 0.83
CA THR A 6 18.11 4.73 1.89
C THR A 6 16.83 5.05 2.65
N VAL A 7 15.70 5.22 1.95
CA VAL A 7 14.39 5.45 2.56
C VAL A 7 13.96 4.25 3.39
N ILE A 8 14.09 3.05 2.83
CA ILE A 8 13.78 1.80 3.51
C ILE A 8 14.59 1.66 4.80
N THR A 9 15.90 1.90 4.73
CA THR A 9 16.78 1.80 5.91
C THR A 9 16.38 2.81 6.98
N ARG A 10 16.08 4.04 6.62
CA ARG A 10 15.63 5.09 7.56
C ARG A 10 14.30 4.72 8.20
N TYR A 11 13.35 4.27 7.40
CA TYR A 11 12.04 3.86 7.90
C TYR A 11 12.12 2.61 8.78
N PHE A 12 12.94 1.65 8.41
CA PHE A 12 13.23 0.48 9.24
C PHE A 12 13.79 0.89 10.61
N ASN A 13 14.78 1.78 10.63
CA ASN A 13 15.36 2.29 11.88
C ASN A 13 14.31 3.02 12.74
N TYR A 14 13.46 3.84 12.13
CA TYR A 14 12.32 4.45 12.80
C TYR A 14 11.41 3.39 13.43
N CYS A 15 11.00 2.38 12.66
CA CYS A 15 10.11 1.34 13.17
C CYS A 15 10.73 0.56 14.34
N ILE A 16 12.00 0.19 14.26
CA ILE A 16 12.68 -0.56 15.33
C ILE A 16 12.87 0.30 16.59
N ASN A 17 13.28 1.55 16.42
CA ASN A 17 13.62 2.40 17.57
C ASN A 17 12.40 2.98 18.27
N GLU A 18 11.40 3.44 17.49
CA GLU A 18 10.23 4.15 18.03
C GLU A 18 9.02 3.22 18.21
N ARG A 19 8.71 2.41 17.21
CA ARG A 19 7.56 1.51 17.24
C ARG A 19 7.84 0.15 17.89
N LYS A 20 9.12 -0.22 18.06
CA LYS A 20 9.58 -1.51 18.64
C LYS A 20 9.18 -2.75 17.85
N HIS A 21 8.71 -2.59 16.62
CA HIS A 21 8.39 -3.69 15.71
C HIS A 21 8.58 -3.26 14.25
N PRO A 22 8.96 -4.18 13.36
CA PRO A 22 9.05 -3.89 11.94
C PRO A 22 7.65 -3.62 11.37
N ASP A 23 7.60 -2.77 10.34
CA ASP A 23 6.38 -2.51 9.60
C ASP A 23 6.14 -3.59 8.54
N HIS A 24 4.90 -4.06 8.41
CA HIS A 24 4.55 -5.10 7.44
C HIS A 24 4.73 -4.62 6.00
N GLY A 25 4.59 -3.32 5.73
CA GLY A 25 4.85 -2.74 4.41
C GLY A 25 6.31 -2.94 3.99
N ILE A 26 7.27 -2.69 4.90
CA ILE A 26 8.70 -2.89 4.62
C ILE A 26 8.98 -4.36 4.26
N ILE A 27 8.51 -5.27 5.10
CA ILE A 27 8.72 -6.71 4.89
C ILE A 27 8.01 -7.16 3.61
N GLY A 28 6.76 -6.75 3.42
CA GLY A 28 5.95 -7.13 2.25
C GLY A 28 6.55 -6.64 0.94
N GLY A 29 6.96 -5.37 0.87
CA GLY A 29 7.59 -4.82 -0.33
C GLY A 29 8.92 -5.48 -0.67
N TYR A 30 9.77 -5.72 0.35
CA TYR A 30 11.03 -6.42 0.16
C TYR A 30 10.82 -7.86 -0.34
N LEU A 31 9.94 -8.62 0.30
CA LEU A 31 9.64 -10.01 -0.09
C LEU A 31 9.01 -10.08 -1.49
N PHE A 32 8.14 -9.12 -1.82
CA PHE A 32 7.56 -9.04 -3.16
C PHE A 32 8.65 -8.88 -4.23
N TYR A 33 9.55 -7.89 -4.05
CA TYR A 33 10.63 -7.64 -5.01
C TYR A 33 11.58 -8.82 -5.13
N ASP A 34 12.04 -9.36 -3.99
CA ASP A 34 12.93 -10.54 -3.95
C ASP A 34 12.29 -11.75 -4.67
N ARG A 35 11.00 -12.00 -4.45
CA ARG A 35 10.28 -13.10 -5.10
C ARG A 35 10.17 -12.91 -6.60
N ILE A 36 9.88 -11.70 -7.07
CA ILE A 36 9.78 -11.40 -8.50
C ILE A 36 11.14 -11.59 -9.19
N ILE A 37 12.22 -11.08 -8.61
CA ILE A 37 13.57 -11.24 -9.18
C ILE A 37 13.98 -12.72 -9.21
N LYS A 38 13.74 -13.46 -8.14
CA LYS A 38 14.03 -14.91 -8.10
C LYS A 38 13.25 -15.68 -9.16
N ASN A 39 11.96 -15.37 -9.35
CA ASN A 39 11.14 -16.00 -10.36
C ASN A 39 11.62 -15.66 -11.79
N TYR A 40 12.03 -14.41 -12.01
CA TYR A 40 12.60 -13.97 -13.28
C TYR A 40 13.87 -14.75 -13.62
N LEU A 41 14.81 -14.83 -12.68
CA LEU A 41 16.06 -15.56 -12.86
C LEU A 41 15.85 -17.07 -13.00
N ALA A 42 14.94 -17.66 -12.23
CA ALA A 42 14.62 -19.07 -12.34
C ALA A 42 14.02 -19.42 -13.72
N ALA A 43 13.10 -18.60 -14.24
CA ALA A 43 12.56 -18.76 -15.58
C ALA A 43 13.68 -18.67 -16.66
N TYR A 44 14.56 -17.69 -16.53
CA TYR A 44 15.69 -17.54 -17.44
C TYR A 44 16.61 -18.77 -17.47
N LEU A 45 16.99 -19.28 -16.30
CA LEU A 45 17.84 -20.47 -16.17
C LEU A 45 17.16 -21.71 -16.78
N SER A 46 15.84 -21.85 -16.59
CA SER A 46 15.08 -22.94 -17.20
C SER A 46 15.08 -22.87 -18.72
N VAL A 47 14.91 -21.67 -19.30
CA VAL A 47 14.99 -21.48 -20.76
C VAL A 47 16.35 -21.85 -21.29
N LEU A 48 17.44 -21.44 -20.64
CA LEU A 48 18.80 -21.82 -21.06
C LEU A 48 19.02 -23.33 -21.04
N GLN A 49 18.46 -24.02 -20.05
CA GLN A 49 18.55 -25.49 -19.94
C GLN A 49 17.73 -26.20 -21.05
N GLU A 50 16.55 -25.70 -21.36
CA GLU A 50 15.64 -26.31 -22.34
C GLU A 50 16.10 -26.07 -23.79
N THR A 51 16.56 -24.86 -24.10
CA THR A 51 16.84 -24.47 -25.50
C THR A 51 18.26 -24.81 -25.94
N HIS A 52 19.21 -24.91 -25.01
CA HIS A 52 20.65 -25.03 -25.28
C HIS A 52 21.23 -23.91 -26.17
N TYR A 53 20.48 -22.85 -26.40
CA TYR A 53 20.91 -21.66 -27.14
C TYR A 53 21.03 -20.45 -26.21
N PRO A 54 21.94 -19.51 -26.53
CA PRO A 54 22.03 -18.27 -25.78
C PRO A 54 20.76 -17.45 -25.97
N VAL A 55 20.06 -17.22 -24.87
CA VAL A 55 18.86 -16.37 -24.80
C VAL A 55 19.24 -15.09 -24.07
N SER A 56 18.70 -13.96 -24.52
CA SER A 56 18.93 -12.69 -23.82
C SER A 56 18.24 -12.69 -22.45
N LEU A 57 18.98 -12.35 -21.41
CA LEU A 57 18.42 -12.14 -20.08
C LEU A 57 17.41 -10.98 -20.06
N SER A 58 17.59 -9.99 -20.93
CA SER A 58 16.75 -8.80 -20.98
C SER A 58 15.39 -9.00 -21.64
N ASP A 59 15.24 -10.08 -22.43
CA ASP A 59 14.01 -10.36 -23.18
C ASP A 59 13.92 -11.85 -23.58
N PHE A 60 12.96 -12.59 -23.01
CA PHE A 60 12.77 -14.01 -23.31
C PHE A 60 11.35 -14.49 -23.04
N TYR A 61 11.01 -15.68 -23.54
CA TYR A 61 9.73 -16.36 -23.29
C TYR A 61 9.96 -17.66 -22.51
N PHE A 62 9.09 -17.93 -21.54
CA PHE A 62 9.05 -19.17 -20.80
C PHE A 62 7.60 -19.60 -20.54
N HIS A 63 7.24 -20.81 -20.97
CA HIS A 63 5.87 -21.34 -20.91
C HIS A 63 4.80 -20.36 -21.39
N GLY A 64 5.02 -19.71 -22.54
CA GLY A 64 4.09 -18.76 -23.14
C GLY A 64 4.01 -17.39 -22.45
N ARG A 65 4.83 -17.16 -21.41
CA ARG A 65 4.94 -15.84 -20.74
C ARG A 65 6.15 -15.09 -21.24
N HIS A 66 5.96 -13.83 -21.53
CA HIS A 66 7.03 -12.92 -21.90
C HIS A 66 7.68 -12.32 -20.64
N PHE A 67 9.01 -12.43 -20.56
CA PHE A 67 9.84 -11.83 -19.53
C PHE A 67 10.71 -10.75 -20.17
N SER A 68 10.64 -9.54 -19.64
CA SER A 68 11.40 -8.42 -20.16
C SER A 68 11.96 -7.57 -19.00
N GLU A 69 13.19 -7.12 -19.15
CA GLU A 69 13.80 -6.17 -18.18
C GLU A 69 13.00 -4.87 -18.05
N LYS A 70 12.19 -4.51 -19.07
CA LYS A 70 11.28 -3.36 -19.03
C LYS A 70 10.18 -3.51 -17.97
N GLN A 71 9.93 -4.73 -17.49
CA GLN A 71 8.99 -4.99 -16.40
C GLN A 71 9.60 -4.69 -15.01
N LEU A 72 10.92 -4.70 -14.89
CA LEU A 72 11.61 -4.51 -13.61
C LEU A 72 11.31 -3.15 -12.96
N PRO A 73 11.28 -2.01 -13.70
CA PRO A 73 10.86 -0.73 -13.12
C PRO A 73 9.43 -0.74 -12.58
N VAL A 74 8.51 -1.47 -13.23
CA VAL A 74 7.13 -1.62 -12.77
C VAL A 74 7.08 -2.40 -11.46
N PHE A 75 7.81 -3.50 -11.37
CA PHE A 75 7.89 -4.29 -10.14
C PHE A 75 8.57 -3.52 -9.00
N SER A 76 9.61 -2.74 -9.31
CA SER A 76 10.24 -1.84 -8.34
C SER A 76 9.25 -0.81 -7.83
N TYR A 77 8.49 -0.18 -8.71
CA TYR A 77 7.45 0.78 -8.35
C TYR A 77 6.36 0.16 -7.45
N ILE A 78 5.89 -1.05 -7.77
CA ILE A 78 4.91 -1.77 -6.94
C ILE A 78 5.50 -2.05 -5.56
N SER A 79 6.74 -2.53 -5.51
CA SER A 79 7.46 -2.78 -4.26
C SER A 79 7.58 -1.51 -3.41
N ASP A 80 7.95 -0.39 -4.03
CA ASP A 80 8.07 0.91 -3.36
C ASP A 80 6.72 1.39 -2.80
N CYS A 81 5.63 1.18 -3.52
CA CYS A 81 4.30 1.49 -3.03
C CYS A 81 3.91 0.61 -1.82
N ILE A 82 4.21 -0.69 -1.87
CA ILE A 82 3.98 -1.60 -0.75
C ILE A 82 4.83 -1.18 0.46
N LEU A 83 6.09 -0.82 0.26
CA LEU A 83 6.97 -0.32 1.32
C LEU A 83 6.45 0.95 1.97
N ALA A 84 5.94 1.87 1.16
CA ALA A 84 5.64 3.24 1.57
C ALA A 84 4.20 3.46 2.07
N HIS A 85 3.28 2.50 1.90
CA HIS A 85 1.85 2.76 2.14
C HIS A 85 1.51 3.15 3.59
N ASN A 86 2.37 2.83 4.55
CA ASN A 86 2.22 3.23 5.95
C ASN A 86 3.03 4.46 6.36
N ILE A 87 3.98 4.92 5.55
CA ILE A 87 4.87 6.05 5.89
C ILE A 87 4.10 7.37 5.97
N TRP A 88 2.97 7.47 5.27
CA TRP A 88 2.17 8.69 5.14
C TRP A 88 1.28 8.97 6.34
N LYS A 89 1.09 8.02 7.26
CA LYS A 89 0.29 8.21 8.48
C LYS A 89 1.03 9.10 9.47
N GLN A 90 0.78 10.40 9.45
CA GLN A 90 1.48 11.36 10.29
C GLN A 90 0.54 12.05 11.26
N SER A 91 0.68 11.73 12.55
CA SER A 91 0.32 12.66 13.61
C SER A 91 1.41 13.75 13.74
N GLU A 92 1.12 14.84 14.46
CA GLU A 92 2.12 15.88 14.69
C GLU A 92 3.36 15.37 15.45
N GLU A 93 3.18 14.41 16.36
CA GLU A 93 4.28 13.72 17.02
C GLU A 93 5.11 12.89 16.04
N THR A 94 4.46 12.13 15.17
CA THR A 94 5.12 11.33 14.14
C THR A 94 5.91 12.20 13.17
N ARG A 95 5.45 13.41 12.87
CA ARG A 95 6.13 14.35 11.99
C ARG A 95 7.52 14.72 12.51
N LYS A 96 7.65 15.05 13.80
CA LYS A 96 8.94 15.36 14.44
C LYS A 96 9.91 14.18 14.38
N LEU A 97 9.40 12.96 14.58
CA LEU A 97 10.20 11.75 14.47
C LEU A 97 10.62 11.51 13.00
N TYR A 98 9.74 11.75 12.05
CA TYR A 98 10.07 11.63 10.62
C TYR A 98 11.15 12.63 10.19
N GLU A 99 11.16 13.84 10.73
CA GLU A 99 12.24 14.82 10.53
C GLU A 99 13.55 14.31 11.13
N TYR A 100 13.52 13.79 12.34
CA TYR A 100 14.71 13.22 13.00
C TYR A 100 15.32 12.05 12.21
N TYR A 101 14.51 11.18 11.64
CA TYR A 101 14.96 10.07 10.80
C TYR A 101 15.18 10.46 9.33
N ASN A 102 15.07 11.72 8.97
CA ASN A 102 15.14 12.23 7.59
C ASN A 102 14.17 11.50 6.62
N LEU A 103 13.01 11.11 7.10
CA LEU A 103 11.96 10.48 6.28
C LEU A 103 11.19 11.52 5.47
N SER A 104 11.03 12.73 5.99
CA SER A 104 10.37 13.84 5.31
C SER A 104 11.02 14.19 3.98
N THR A 105 12.37 14.18 3.89
CA THR A 105 13.09 14.42 2.64
C THR A 105 12.94 13.30 1.62
N ALA A 106 12.62 12.10 2.10
CA ALA A 106 12.40 10.92 1.26
C ALA A 106 11.01 10.90 0.61
N LEU A 107 10.06 11.57 1.22
CA LEU A 107 8.67 11.69 0.74
C LEU A 107 8.46 12.91 -0.18
N GLY A 108 9.52 13.65 -0.51
CA GLY A 108 9.48 14.85 -1.33
C GLY A 108 9.62 16.14 -0.49
N GLU A 109 10.02 17.23 -1.12
CA GLU A 109 10.40 18.51 -0.47
C GLU A 109 9.28 19.20 0.33
N THR A 110 8.09 18.70 0.22
CA THR A 110 6.94 19.15 0.99
C THR A 110 6.15 17.93 1.40
N TYR A 111 5.58 17.93 2.58
CA TYR A 111 4.52 17.04 3.01
C TYR A 111 3.31 17.21 2.07
N LYS A 112 3.50 16.85 0.81
CA LYS A 112 2.44 16.89 -0.18
C LYS A 112 1.37 15.90 0.23
N ILE A 113 0.16 16.38 0.22
CA ILE A 113 -1.02 15.53 0.28
C ILE A 113 -0.90 14.51 -0.86
N LEU A 114 -0.94 13.23 -0.53
CA LEU A 114 -0.91 12.15 -1.49
C LEU A 114 -2.19 12.19 -2.33
N THR A 115 -2.05 12.30 -3.64
CA THR A 115 -3.19 12.31 -4.57
C THR A 115 -3.19 11.07 -5.46
N ILE A 116 -4.38 10.71 -5.95
CA ILE A 116 -4.50 9.61 -6.93
C ILE A 116 -3.79 9.93 -8.26
N CYS A 117 -3.64 11.21 -8.60
CA CYS A 117 -2.95 11.63 -9.82
C CYS A 117 -1.43 11.52 -9.72
N ASP A 118 -0.87 11.79 -8.54
CA ASP A 118 0.57 11.78 -8.34
C ASP A 118 1.11 10.35 -8.18
N ASN A 119 0.42 9.52 -7.43
CA ASN A 119 0.82 8.13 -7.19
C ASN A 119 -0.40 7.23 -6.96
N PRO A 120 -1.07 6.77 -8.03
CA PRO A 120 -2.34 6.05 -7.93
C PRO A 120 -2.26 4.76 -7.13
N LEU A 121 -1.21 3.98 -7.31
CA LEU A 121 -1.07 2.70 -6.61
C LEU A 121 -0.83 2.90 -5.11
N LEU A 122 0.06 3.80 -4.73
CA LEU A 122 0.31 4.13 -3.33
C LEU A 122 -0.94 4.70 -2.66
N TYR A 123 -1.66 5.59 -3.35
CA TYR A 123 -2.91 6.16 -2.88
C TYR A 123 -3.97 5.09 -2.59
N ILE A 124 -4.18 4.16 -3.54
CA ILE A 124 -5.14 3.06 -3.38
C ILE A 124 -4.72 2.12 -2.25
N LEU A 125 -3.43 1.74 -2.18
CA LEU A 125 -2.92 0.88 -1.11
C LEU A 125 -3.09 1.50 0.27
N ALA A 126 -2.81 2.79 0.41
CA ALA A 126 -2.96 3.51 1.67
C ALA A 126 -4.41 3.54 2.14
N ILE A 127 -5.36 3.77 1.23
CA ILE A 127 -6.79 3.75 1.52
C ILE A 127 -7.25 2.33 1.88
N ALA A 128 -6.90 1.34 1.06
CA ALA A 128 -7.31 -0.04 1.25
C ALA A 128 -6.81 -0.61 2.59
N ASP A 129 -5.52 -0.39 2.92
CA ASP A 129 -4.95 -0.85 4.20
C ASP A 129 -5.57 -0.15 5.41
N THR A 130 -5.90 1.13 5.29
CA THR A 130 -6.50 1.90 6.39
C THR A 130 -7.94 1.51 6.64
N LEU A 131 -8.71 1.24 5.57
CA LEU A 131 -10.16 1.00 5.63
C LEU A 131 -10.54 -0.48 5.46
N GLU A 132 -9.59 -1.40 5.59
CA GLU A 132 -9.86 -2.83 5.60
C GLU A 132 -10.74 -3.19 6.82
N PRO A 133 -12.01 -3.65 6.62
CA PRO A 133 -12.96 -3.79 7.73
C PRO A 133 -12.55 -4.84 8.76
N ILE A 134 -12.02 -5.98 8.32
CA ILE A 134 -11.61 -7.06 9.25
C ILE A 134 -10.51 -6.58 10.19
N LYS A 135 -9.54 -5.82 9.66
CA LYS A 135 -8.47 -5.19 10.43
C LYS A 135 -9.00 -4.07 11.35
N ALA A 136 -10.06 -3.38 10.95
CA ALA A 136 -10.68 -2.35 11.78
C ALA A 136 -11.40 -2.94 13.01
N TYR A 137 -11.96 -4.13 12.87
CA TYR A 137 -12.78 -4.79 13.89
C TYR A 137 -12.17 -6.13 14.35
N GLU A 138 -10.89 -6.15 14.70
CA GLU A 138 -10.14 -7.36 15.10
C GLU A 138 -10.79 -8.16 16.25
N LYS A 139 -11.62 -7.52 17.09
CA LYS A 139 -12.31 -8.16 18.20
C LYS A 139 -13.64 -8.81 17.81
N ILE A 140 -14.10 -8.61 16.59
CA ILE A 140 -15.34 -9.15 16.06
C ILE A 140 -14.99 -10.32 15.12
N ASN A 141 -15.85 -11.33 15.09
CA ASN A 141 -15.66 -12.45 14.17
C ASN A 141 -15.58 -11.93 12.71
N PRO A 142 -14.54 -12.28 11.93
CA PRO A 142 -14.36 -11.80 10.56
C PRO A 142 -15.57 -12.05 9.65
N LYS A 143 -16.27 -13.16 9.82
CA LYS A 143 -17.49 -13.48 9.08
C LYS A 143 -18.60 -12.47 9.39
N THR A 144 -18.80 -12.14 10.66
CA THR A 144 -19.77 -11.12 11.08
C THR A 144 -19.44 -9.76 10.47
N VAL A 145 -18.17 -9.37 10.46
CA VAL A 145 -17.73 -8.10 9.86
C VAL A 145 -18.03 -8.08 8.36
N SER A 146 -17.65 -9.14 7.62
CA SER A 146 -17.86 -9.21 6.17
C SER A 146 -19.34 -9.27 5.76
N GLU A 147 -20.22 -9.83 6.60
CA GLU A 147 -21.66 -9.87 6.38
C GLU A 147 -22.38 -8.58 6.78
N SER A 148 -21.75 -7.76 7.64
CA SER A 148 -22.35 -6.54 8.18
C SER A 148 -21.89 -5.27 7.46
N ILE A 149 -20.67 -5.21 6.98
CA ILE A 149 -20.12 -4.03 6.29
C ILE A 149 -20.27 -4.20 4.78
N ASN A 150 -21.00 -3.27 4.17
CA ASN A 150 -21.10 -3.16 2.72
C ASN A 150 -20.24 -2.01 2.22
N ILE A 151 -19.46 -2.27 1.14
CA ILE A 151 -18.60 -1.29 0.48
C ILE A 151 -19.05 -1.20 -0.97
N GLU A 152 -19.48 -0.01 -1.38
CA GLU A 152 -19.91 0.27 -2.74
C GLU A 152 -18.98 1.29 -3.39
N TYR A 153 -18.46 0.97 -4.56
CA TYR A 153 -17.65 1.90 -5.35
C TYR A 153 -18.44 2.44 -6.53
N MET A 154 -18.46 3.76 -6.67
CA MET A 154 -19.08 4.49 -7.76
C MET A 154 -18.01 5.11 -8.67
N PRO A 155 -17.59 4.43 -9.77
CA PRO A 155 -16.45 4.86 -10.59
C PRO A 155 -16.62 6.27 -11.16
N GLY A 156 -17.80 6.61 -11.66
CA GLY A 156 -18.08 7.91 -12.28
C GLY A 156 -17.90 9.11 -11.36
N SER A 157 -18.11 8.93 -10.06
CA SER A 157 -17.96 9.99 -9.05
C SER A 157 -16.71 9.81 -8.18
N ARG A 158 -15.96 8.75 -8.36
CA ARG A 158 -14.80 8.37 -7.52
C ARG A 158 -15.15 8.32 -6.04
N LYS A 159 -16.25 7.65 -5.71
CA LYS A 159 -16.76 7.56 -4.33
C LYS A 159 -16.77 6.12 -3.85
N LEU A 160 -16.36 5.92 -2.60
CA LEU A 160 -16.53 4.69 -1.84
C LEU A 160 -17.54 4.96 -0.73
N THR A 161 -18.66 4.26 -0.75
CA THR A 161 -19.67 4.33 0.31
C THR A 161 -19.54 3.11 1.21
N PHE A 162 -19.42 3.35 2.50
CA PHE A 162 -19.38 2.35 3.55
C PHE A 162 -20.67 2.40 4.33
N SER A 163 -21.31 1.24 4.50
CA SER A 163 -22.56 1.15 5.28
C SER A 163 -22.57 -0.11 6.14
N SER A 164 -23.29 -0.05 7.25
CA SER A 164 -23.56 -1.22 8.09
C SER A 164 -24.97 -1.71 7.83
N SER A 165 -25.12 -2.98 7.47
CA SER A 165 -26.43 -3.61 7.18
C SER A 165 -27.20 -4.02 8.45
N ASN A 166 -26.52 -4.08 9.58
CA ASN A 166 -27.10 -4.43 10.87
C ASN A 166 -26.37 -3.71 12.01
N ASN A 167 -26.95 -3.71 13.19
CA ASN A 167 -26.34 -3.08 14.36
C ASN A 167 -25.22 -3.92 15.02
N ALA A 168 -24.79 -5.02 14.40
CA ALA A 168 -23.75 -5.89 14.96
C ALA A 168 -22.35 -5.26 14.84
N VAL A 169 -22.15 -4.38 13.86
CA VAL A 169 -20.90 -3.65 13.64
C VAL A 169 -21.19 -2.17 13.50
N ASP A 170 -20.70 -1.37 14.46
CA ASP A 170 -20.77 0.08 14.40
C ASP A 170 -19.75 0.63 13.40
N ILE A 171 -20.22 1.40 12.42
CA ILE A 171 -19.39 1.95 11.35
C ILE A 171 -18.46 3.09 11.81
N SER A 172 -18.61 3.58 13.03
CA SER A 172 -17.88 4.73 13.56
C SER A 172 -16.34 4.54 13.54
N GLU A 173 -15.85 3.31 13.75
CA GLU A 173 -14.42 3.03 13.69
C GLU A 173 -13.86 3.17 12.27
N LEU A 174 -14.55 2.66 11.25
CA LEU A 174 -14.14 2.89 9.85
C LEU A 174 -14.21 4.37 9.48
N HIS A 175 -15.26 5.08 9.92
CA HIS A 175 -15.36 6.52 9.72
C HIS A 175 -14.21 7.29 10.37
N ARG A 176 -13.86 6.95 11.62
CA ARG A 176 -12.71 7.55 12.31
C ARG A 176 -11.40 7.32 11.54
N ARG A 177 -11.20 6.13 11.00
CA ARG A 177 -10.03 5.82 10.16
C ARG A 177 -10.06 6.60 8.84
N ALA A 178 -11.23 6.72 8.20
CA ALA A 178 -11.41 7.50 6.99
C ALA A 178 -11.11 8.99 7.22
N LYS A 179 -11.57 9.56 8.32
CA LYS A 179 -11.21 10.94 8.73
C LYS A 179 -9.71 11.12 8.93
N GLY A 180 -9.01 10.10 9.42
CA GLY A 180 -7.55 10.10 9.53
C GLY A 180 -6.81 10.16 8.19
N LEU A 181 -7.45 9.80 7.07
CA LEU A 181 -6.87 9.92 5.72
C LEU A 181 -6.83 11.37 5.23
N GLU A 182 -7.77 12.23 5.63
CA GLU A 182 -7.87 13.63 5.18
C GLU A 182 -6.62 14.47 5.49
N GLY A 183 -5.85 14.09 6.52
CA GLY A 183 -4.64 14.81 6.91
C GLY A 183 -3.42 14.55 6.02
N TRP A 184 -3.46 13.53 5.17
CA TRP A 184 -2.29 13.11 4.38
C TRP A 184 -2.63 12.62 2.96
N THR A 185 -3.90 12.46 2.63
CA THR A 185 -4.38 12.18 1.28
C THR A 185 -5.37 13.24 0.82
N SER A 186 -5.64 13.31 -0.48
CA SER A 186 -6.71 14.15 -1.05
C SER A 186 -8.11 13.58 -0.82
N ALA A 187 -8.24 12.42 -0.18
CA ALA A 187 -9.52 11.84 0.13
C ALA A 187 -10.29 12.69 1.15
N HIS A 188 -11.58 12.80 0.97
CA HIS A 188 -12.48 13.54 1.85
C HIS A 188 -13.65 12.67 2.30
N CYS A 189 -13.92 12.66 3.61
CA CYS A 189 -14.94 11.81 4.22
C CYS A 189 -16.16 12.61 4.64
N THR A 190 -17.36 12.15 4.26
CA THR A 190 -18.61 12.75 4.76
C THR A 190 -18.89 12.32 6.20
N GLU A 191 -19.77 13.05 6.90
CA GLU A 191 -20.28 12.62 8.20
C GLU A 191 -21.16 11.38 8.08
N ILE A 192 -21.28 10.62 9.16
CA ILE A 192 -22.16 9.44 9.20
C ILE A 192 -23.62 9.92 9.13
N THR A 193 -24.34 9.40 8.14
CA THR A 193 -25.79 9.67 7.98
C THR A 193 -26.49 8.36 7.64
N GLY A 194 -27.54 8.00 8.39
CA GLY A 194 -28.31 6.78 8.14
C GLY A 194 -27.47 5.47 8.22
N GLY A 195 -26.45 5.42 9.09
CA GLY A 195 -25.56 4.26 9.21
C GLY A 195 -24.58 4.08 8.05
N ALA A 196 -24.32 5.13 7.28
CA ALA A 196 -23.37 5.14 6.16
C ALA A 196 -22.52 6.41 6.14
N PHE A 197 -21.33 6.34 5.52
CA PHE A 197 -20.52 7.49 5.15
C PHE A 197 -19.89 7.26 3.78
N THR A 198 -19.45 8.34 3.13
CA THR A 198 -18.83 8.29 1.81
C THR A 198 -17.42 8.90 1.87
N LEU A 199 -16.45 8.19 1.29
CA LEU A 199 -15.12 8.69 1.01
C LEU A 199 -15.04 9.11 -0.47
N CYS A 200 -14.79 10.39 -0.72
CA CYS A 200 -14.50 10.95 -2.04
C CYS A 200 -13.00 10.85 -2.28
N LEU A 201 -12.58 10.24 -3.43
CA LEU A 201 -11.18 9.95 -3.77
C LEU A 201 -10.56 11.02 -4.66
#